data_2cab773287970ad21ee443df64189aaa
#
_entry.id   2cab773287970ad21ee443df64189aaa
#
_cell.length_a   1.000
_cell.length_b   1.000
_cell.length_c   1.000
_cell.angle_alpha   90.00
_cell.angle_beta   90.00
_cell.angle_gamma   90.00
#
_symmetry.space_group_name_H-M   'P 1'
#
loop_
_entity.id
_entity.type
_entity.pdbx_description
1 polymer ?
#
loop_
_entity_poly.entity_id
_entity_poly.type
_entity_poly.pdbx_seq_one_letter_code
_entity_poly.pdbx_strand_id
1 'polypeptide(L)'
;MSAPNPYSSSPTTNISVNSGMLNVDPFLSGVKWGVSGVGTVASIYYSFPVSSSTALWDQGLNVYQFGHGYEVDTGFRPLNFIQQIYATVALQSWANVANINIIKVATETFSAVGDIRVAFTSGGLMKPIDFAYAYTPGPSYGGDVWLNTIQPVVTGNDFNVGGFGYQTLVHELGHALGLAHPY
;
A
#
# COMPACT_ATOMS: atom_id res chain seq x y z
N MET A 1 6.81 -11.25 15.15
CA MET A 1 6.52 -9.80 15.25
C MET A 1 5.00 -9.65 15.33
N SER A 2 4.51 -8.64 16.04
CA SER A 2 3.09 -8.29 16.06
C SER A 2 2.77 -7.34 14.90
N ALA A 3 1.52 -7.32 14.46
CA ALA A 3 1.05 -6.32 13.50
C ALA A 3 1.28 -4.90 14.05
N PRO A 4 1.52 -3.90 13.18
CA PRO A 4 1.61 -2.51 13.59
C PRO A 4 0.27 -2.01 14.14
N ASN A 5 0.31 -0.89 14.85
CA ASN A 5 -0.88 -0.14 15.25
C ASN A 5 -1.03 1.11 14.35
N PRO A 6 -2.13 1.90 14.44
CA PRO A 6 -2.34 3.05 13.57
C PRO A 6 -1.25 4.13 13.60
N TYR A 7 -0.37 4.11 14.61
CA TYR A 7 0.70 5.11 14.80
C TYR A 7 2.10 4.54 14.56
N SER A 8 2.20 3.33 14.03
CA SER A 8 3.48 2.64 13.81
C SER A 8 3.45 1.86 12.49
N SER A 9 4.61 1.44 12.05
CA SER A 9 4.77 0.52 10.92
C SER A 9 5.75 -0.61 11.29
N SER A 10 5.77 -1.64 10.48
CA SER A 10 6.88 -2.59 10.51
C SER A 10 8.21 -1.88 10.19
N PRO A 11 9.35 -2.42 10.63
CA PRO A 11 10.63 -1.81 10.35
C PRO A 11 10.85 -1.54 8.85
N THR A 12 11.45 -0.40 8.54
CA THR A 12 11.90 -0.05 7.20
C THR A 12 13.39 0.26 7.21
N THR A 13 14.04 0.12 6.06
CA THR A 13 15.47 0.40 5.91
C THR A 13 15.70 1.17 4.62
N ASN A 14 16.48 2.25 4.72
CA ASN A 14 17.00 2.94 3.54
C ASN A 14 17.99 2.04 2.80
N ILE A 15 17.86 1.97 1.49
CA ILE A 15 18.73 1.21 0.61
C ILE A 15 19.38 2.14 -0.40
N SER A 16 20.56 1.75 -0.88
CA SER A 16 21.17 2.46 -2.01
C SER A 16 20.34 2.23 -3.26
N VAL A 17 19.98 3.29 -3.95
CA VAL A 17 19.38 3.24 -5.30
C VAL A 17 20.44 3.05 -6.39
N ASN A 18 21.69 2.94 -6.01
CA ASN A 18 22.81 2.67 -6.89
C ASN A 18 23.39 1.29 -6.54
N SER A 19 22.69 0.25 -6.94
CA SER A 19 23.10 -1.15 -6.73
C SER A 19 24.18 -1.61 -7.70
N GLY A 20 24.47 -0.81 -8.74
CA GLY A 20 25.33 -1.15 -9.87
C GLY A 20 24.61 -1.94 -10.95
N MET A 21 23.31 -2.16 -10.83
CA MET A 21 22.46 -2.80 -11.82
C MET A 21 21.63 -1.74 -12.57
N LEU A 22 22.15 -1.20 -13.65
CA LEU A 22 21.53 -0.09 -14.41
C LEU A 22 20.09 -0.34 -14.86
N ASN A 23 19.69 -1.60 -14.98
CA ASN A 23 18.33 -2.01 -15.34
C ASN A 23 17.40 -2.19 -14.15
N VAL A 24 17.89 -2.06 -12.92
CA VAL A 24 17.10 -2.20 -11.66
C VAL A 24 17.05 -0.90 -10.89
N ASP A 25 18.18 -0.17 -10.83
CA ASP A 25 18.34 1.03 -10.03
C ASP A 25 17.24 2.08 -10.26
N PRO A 26 16.77 2.36 -11.50
CA PRO A 26 15.71 3.32 -11.74
C PRO A 26 14.36 2.96 -11.12
N PHE A 27 14.16 1.69 -10.75
CA PHE A 27 12.92 1.22 -10.14
C PHE A 27 12.95 1.18 -8.60
N LEU A 28 14.03 1.61 -7.96
CA LEU A 28 14.15 1.58 -6.51
C LEU A 28 13.74 2.91 -5.90
N SER A 29 12.82 2.89 -4.93
CA SER A 29 12.41 4.09 -4.18
C SER A 29 13.43 4.56 -3.14
N GLY A 30 14.43 3.74 -2.86
CA GLY A 30 15.42 4.01 -1.80
C GLY A 30 15.01 3.51 -0.42
N VAL A 31 13.84 2.94 -0.27
CA VAL A 31 13.35 2.37 1.01
C VAL A 31 12.79 0.99 0.77
N LYS A 32 13.01 0.08 1.71
CA LYS A 32 12.40 -1.25 1.73
C LYS A 32 11.82 -1.59 3.10
N TRP A 33 10.89 -2.51 3.14
CA TRP A 33 10.45 -3.15 4.38
C TRP A 33 11.53 -4.05 4.97
N GLY A 34 11.51 -4.20 6.28
CA GLY A 34 12.41 -5.06 7.03
C GLY A 34 13.70 -4.37 7.47
N VAL A 35 14.49 -5.10 8.23
CA VAL A 35 15.78 -4.66 8.75
C VAL A 35 16.87 -4.69 7.67
N SER A 36 18.06 -4.17 7.99
CA SER A 36 19.18 -3.99 7.07
C SER A 36 19.56 -5.23 6.25
N GLY A 37 20.08 -5.00 5.07
CA GLY A 37 20.60 -5.99 4.12
C GLY A 37 19.65 -6.29 2.96
N VAL A 38 20.21 -6.31 1.74
CA VAL A 38 19.50 -6.74 0.54
C VAL A 38 19.22 -8.25 0.66
N GLY A 39 18.03 -8.69 0.25
CA GLY A 39 17.63 -10.09 0.29
C GLY A 39 17.23 -10.62 1.67
N THR A 40 17.26 -9.80 2.72
CA THR A 40 16.73 -10.23 4.03
C THR A 40 15.21 -10.33 3.98
N VAL A 41 14.67 -11.37 4.64
CA VAL A 41 13.22 -11.57 4.78
C VAL A 41 12.58 -10.37 5.47
N ALA A 42 11.50 -9.86 4.89
CA ALA A 42 10.62 -8.92 5.55
C ALA A 42 9.26 -9.55 5.83
N SER A 43 8.73 -9.37 7.04
CA SER A 43 7.35 -9.67 7.35
C SER A 43 6.54 -8.38 7.24
N ILE A 44 5.56 -8.37 6.36
CA ILE A 44 4.71 -7.22 6.02
C ILE A 44 3.28 -7.60 6.33
N TYR A 45 2.62 -6.80 7.12
CA TYR A 45 1.21 -6.99 7.42
C TYR A 45 0.34 -6.22 6.40
N TYR A 46 -0.78 -6.81 6.01
CA TYR A 46 -1.73 -6.11 5.16
C TYR A 46 -3.16 -6.25 5.67
N SER A 47 -3.98 -5.28 5.38
CA SER A 47 -5.39 -5.25 5.75
C SER A 47 -6.24 -4.54 4.70
N PHE A 48 -7.56 -4.75 4.80
CA PHE A 48 -8.55 -4.06 4.00
C PHE A 48 -9.46 -3.27 4.95
N PRO A 49 -9.21 -1.96 5.09
CA PRO A 49 -9.98 -1.11 6.01
C PRO A 49 -11.47 -1.12 5.65
N VAL A 50 -12.32 -1.23 6.66
CA VAL A 50 -13.78 -1.18 6.51
C VAL A 50 -14.38 0.09 7.09
N SER A 51 -13.57 0.94 7.71
CA SER A 51 -13.99 2.15 8.39
C SER A 51 -13.06 3.31 8.09
N SER A 52 -13.65 4.48 7.87
CA SER A 52 -12.97 5.78 7.83
C SER A 52 -12.76 6.37 9.22
N SER A 53 -13.06 5.63 10.29
CA SER A 53 -12.87 6.13 11.66
C SER A 53 -11.43 6.60 11.85
N THR A 54 -11.30 7.88 12.17
CA THR A 54 -10.02 8.55 12.40
C THR A 54 -9.14 7.84 13.43
N ALA A 55 -9.77 7.11 14.34
CA ALA A 55 -9.08 6.35 15.36
C ALA A 55 -8.22 5.18 14.82
N LEU A 56 -8.51 4.70 13.60
CA LEU A 56 -7.72 3.64 12.93
C LEU A 56 -6.71 4.21 11.92
N TRP A 57 -6.63 5.54 11.83
CA TRP A 57 -5.74 6.23 10.90
C TRP A 57 -4.90 7.25 11.66
N ASP A 58 -3.61 7.33 11.34
CA ASP A 58 -2.71 8.24 12.04
C ASP A 58 -3.07 9.70 11.78
N GLN A 59 -3.60 10.34 12.81
CA GLN A 59 -3.89 11.78 12.81
C GLN A 59 -2.91 12.56 13.70
N GLY A 60 -2.12 11.85 14.50
CA GLY A 60 -1.26 12.47 15.50
C GLY A 60 -0.02 13.14 14.96
N LEU A 61 0.48 12.70 13.83
CA LEU A 61 1.68 13.21 13.18
C LEU A 61 1.39 14.11 11.98
N ASN A 62 0.16 14.57 11.84
CA ASN A 62 -0.29 15.43 10.73
C ASN A 62 -0.18 14.78 9.34
N VAL A 63 -0.05 13.49 9.26
CA VAL A 63 0.16 12.77 8.01
C VAL A 63 -1.09 12.76 7.17
N TYR A 64 -2.24 12.50 7.81
CA TYR A 64 -3.54 12.64 7.19
C TYR A 64 -4.19 14.02 7.40
N GLN A 65 -3.49 14.99 8.03
CA GLN A 65 -4.04 16.33 8.35
C GLN A 65 -3.52 17.46 7.46
N PHE A 66 -2.28 17.41 6.95
CA PHE A 66 -1.67 18.53 6.21
C PHE A 66 -1.07 18.09 4.87
N GLY A 67 -1.92 18.01 3.85
CA GLY A 67 -1.50 17.76 2.48
C GLY A 67 -1.33 16.28 2.09
N HIS A 68 -1.39 15.39 3.05
CA HIS A 68 -1.48 13.94 2.84
C HIS A 68 -2.78 13.36 3.42
N GLY A 69 -3.61 14.16 4.01
CA GLY A 69 -4.83 13.72 4.63
C GLY A 69 -6.04 14.12 3.82
N TYR A 70 -7.12 13.55 4.16
CA TYR A 70 -8.45 13.61 3.57
C TYR A 70 -8.80 12.39 2.74
N GLU A 71 -7.89 11.43 2.54
CA GLU A 71 -8.22 10.17 1.86
C GLU A 71 -9.36 9.45 2.58
N VAL A 72 -9.32 9.46 3.90
CA VAL A 72 -10.35 8.84 4.75
C VAL A 72 -11.61 9.69 4.90
N ASP A 73 -11.50 11.00 4.69
CA ASP A 73 -12.60 11.95 4.89
C ASP A 73 -13.41 12.18 3.62
N THR A 74 -12.83 11.89 2.46
CA THR A 74 -13.45 12.23 1.17
C THR A 74 -13.56 11.00 0.27
N GLY A 75 -14.79 10.46 0.16
CA GLY A 75 -15.06 9.35 -0.74
C GLY A 75 -14.46 8.02 -0.32
N PHE A 76 -14.10 7.86 0.97
CA PHE A 76 -13.65 6.57 1.49
C PHE A 76 -14.67 5.48 1.16
N ARG A 77 -14.17 4.37 0.62
CA ARG A 77 -14.95 3.17 0.38
C ARG A 77 -14.06 1.93 0.56
N PRO A 78 -14.50 0.93 1.35
CA PRO A 78 -13.78 -0.33 1.48
C PRO A 78 -13.79 -1.12 0.17
N LEU A 79 -12.81 -2.00 0.00
CA LEU A 79 -12.86 -3.03 -1.03
C LEU A 79 -14.01 -4.00 -0.74
N ASN A 80 -14.76 -4.37 -1.77
CA ASN A 80 -15.70 -5.48 -1.66
C ASN A 80 -14.96 -6.82 -1.58
N PHE A 81 -15.69 -7.90 -1.28
CA PHE A 81 -15.11 -9.22 -1.07
C PHE A 81 -14.28 -9.72 -2.27
N ILE A 82 -14.77 -9.52 -3.49
CA ILE A 82 -14.07 -9.94 -4.72
C ILE A 82 -12.78 -9.12 -4.93
N GLN A 83 -12.85 -7.81 -4.71
CA GLN A 83 -11.68 -6.93 -4.79
C GLN A 83 -10.61 -7.30 -3.75
N GLN A 84 -11.01 -7.68 -2.53
CA GLN A 84 -10.09 -8.17 -1.50
C GLN A 84 -9.38 -9.47 -1.91
N ILE A 85 -10.10 -10.39 -2.58
CA ILE A 85 -9.50 -11.61 -3.11
C ILE A 85 -8.40 -11.26 -4.11
N TYR A 86 -8.71 -10.42 -5.10
CA TYR A 86 -7.73 -10.07 -6.14
C TYR A 86 -6.56 -9.23 -5.60
N ALA A 87 -6.80 -8.35 -4.62
CA ALA A 87 -5.72 -7.64 -3.94
C ALA A 87 -4.79 -8.60 -3.17
N THR A 88 -5.36 -9.64 -2.55
CA THR A 88 -4.58 -10.71 -1.92
C THR A 88 -3.76 -11.49 -2.96
N VAL A 89 -4.35 -11.82 -4.11
CA VAL A 89 -3.63 -12.50 -5.21
C VAL A 89 -2.50 -11.62 -5.76
N ALA A 90 -2.72 -10.32 -5.90
CA ALA A 90 -1.70 -9.38 -6.34
C ALA A 90 -0.53 -9.29 -5.34
N LEU A 91 -0.81 -9.20 -4.03
CA LEU A 91 0.21 -9.27 -2.98
C LEU A 91 0.98 -10.59 -3.02
N GLN A 92 0.28 -11.72 -3.19
CA GLN A 92 0.92 -13.03 -3.28
C GLN A 92 1.81 -13.14 -4.52
N SER A 93 1.45 -12.51 -5.65
CA SER A 93 2.31 -12.50 -6.84
C SER A 93 3.66 -11.82 -6.57
N TRP A 94 3.67 -10.75 -5.79
CA TRP A 94 4.92 -10.12 -5.33
C TRP A 94 5.69 -11.02 -4.36
N ALA A 95 5.02 -11.66 -3.40
CA ALA A 95 5.67 -12.56 -2.44
C ALA A 95 6.29 -13.79 -3.12
N ASN A 96 5.77 -14.22 -4.25
CA ASN A 96 6.32 -15.35 -5.02
C ASN A 96 7.67 -15.02 -5.69
N VAL A 97 8.00 -13.75 -5.88
CA VAL A 97 9.23 -13.30 -6.56
C VAL A 97 10.17 -12.49 -5.66
N ALA A 98 9.69 -12.06 -4.50
CA ALA A 98 10.46 -11.31 -3.52
C ALA A 98 10.58 -12.10 -2.21
N ASN A 99 11.67 -11.87 -1.46
CA ASN A 99 11.85 -12.51 -0.16
C ASN A 99 11.05 -11.79 0.94
N ILE A 100 9.72 -11.80 0.80
CA ILE A 100 8.77 -11.20 1.73
C ILE A 100 7.76 -12.23 2.22
N ASN A 101 7.36 -12.07 3.48
CA ASN A 101 6.30 -12.84 4.11
C ASN A 101 5.11 -11.91 4.36
N ILE A 102 4.01 -12.11 3.65
CA ILE A 102 2.80 -11.29 3.78
C ILE A 102 1.83 -11.92 4.78
N ILE A 103 1.36 -11.12 5.73
CA ILE A 103 0.52 -11.57 6.84
C ILE A 103 -0.76 -10.73 6.88
N LYS A 104 -1.91 -11.38 6.75
CA LYS A 104 -3.20 -10.69 6.80
C LYS A 104 -3.59 -10.31 8.22
N VAL A 105 -3.93 -9.05 8.44
CA VAL A 105 -4.70 -8.60 9.61
C VAL A 105 -6.18 -8.74 9.24
N ALA A 106 -6.85 -9.66 9.89
CA ALA A 106 -8.23 -10.03 9.52
C ALA A 106 -9.24 -8.90 9.80
N THR A 107 -9.03 -8.16 10.90
CA THR A 107 -9.85 -7.03 11.31
C THR A 107 -8.95 -5.97 11.92
N GLU A 108 -9.03 -4.75 11.42
CA GLU A 108 -8.29 -3.63 12.00
C GLU A 108 -8.85 -3.24 13.37
N THR A 109 -7.94 -2.96 14.28
CA THR A 109 -8.21 -2.48 15.63
C THR A 109 -7.19 -1.41 16.01
N PHE A 110 -7.38 -0.73 17.14
CA PHE A 110 -6.39 0.22 17.69
C PHE A 110 -5.02 -0.41 18.00
N SER A 111 -4.94 -1.71 18.07
CA SER A 111 -3.69 -2.43 18.37
C SER A 111 -3.12 -3.19 17.18
N ALA A 112 -3.84 -3.27 16.07
CA ALA A 112 -3.39 -4.01 14.89
C ALA A 112 -4.03 -3.47 13.60
N VAL A 113 -3.22 -2.99 12.69
CA VAL A 113 -3.56 -2.60 11.30
C VAL A 113 -2.54 -3.22 10.34
N GLY A 114 -2.77 -3.11 9.04
CA GLY A 114 -1.76 -3.49 8.05
C GLY A 114 -0.68 -2.43 7.90
N ASP A 115 0.52 -2.83 7.49
CA ASP A 115 1.51 -1.95 6.88
C ASP A 115 1.03 -1.51 5.50
N ILE A 116 0.46 -2.45 4.75
CA ILE A 116 -0.19 -2.19 3.46
C ILE A 116 -1.69 -2.23 3.69
N ARG A 117 -2.33 -1.10 3.48
CA ARG A 117 -3.78 -0.93 3.62
C ARG A 117 -4.34 -0.50 2.27
N VAL A 118 -5.36 -1.20 1.76
CA VAL A 118 -5.92 -0.91 0.44
C VAL A 118 -7.39 -0.49 0.58
N ALA A 119 -7.71 0.71 0.14
CA ALA A 119 -9.06 1.25 0.13
C ALA A 119 -9.27 2.21 -1.05
N PHE A 120 -10.50 2.70 -1.21
CA PHE A 120 -10.81 3.73 -2.18
C PHE A 120 -10.91 5.10 -1.52
N THR A 121 -10.57 6.12 -2.30
CA THR A 121 -10.76 7.54 -1.96
C THR A 121 -11.07 8.38 -3.21
N SER A 122 -11.58 9.57 -3.00
CA SER A 122 -11.56 10.67 -3.98
C SER A 122 -10.88 11.92 -3.40
N GLY A 123 -10.26 11.79 -2.23
CA GLY A 123 -9.57 12.85 -1.50
C GLY A 123 -8.05 12.72 -1.52
N GLY A 124 -7.40 13.46 -0.64
CA GLY A 124 -5.96 13.45 -0.52
C GLY A 124 -5.24 13.95 -1.77
N LEU A 125 -4.30 13.16 -2.24
CA LEU A 125 -3.54 13.45 -3.47
C LEU A 125 -4.26 13.01 -4.75
N MET A 126 -5.41 12.34 -4.64
CA MET A 126 -6.15 11.76 -5.77
C MET A 126 -6.67 12.84 -6.72
N LYS A 127 -6.22 12.81 -7.95
CA LYS A 127 -6.74 13.66 -9.02
C LYS A 127 -7.82 12.90 -9.82
N PRO A 128 -8.76 13.61 -10.48
CA PRO A 128 -9.78 12.93 -11.26
C PRO A 128 -9.26 12.00 -12.36
N ILE A 129 -8.07 12.27 -12.89
CA ILE A 129 -7.44 11.46 -13.95
C ILE A 129 -6.66 10.26 -13.42
N ASP A 130 -6.27 10.27 -12.16
CA ASP A 130 -5.48 9.19 -11.57
C ASP A 130 -6.36 7.94 -11.38
N PHE A 131 -5.80 6.77 -11.54
CA PHE A 131 -6.49 5.51 -11.26
C PHE A 131 -6.28 5.09 -9.80
N ALA A 132 -5.10 5.34 -9.28
CA ALA A 132 -4.69 5.02 -7.92
C ALA A 132 -3.39 5.75 -7.59
N TYR A 133 -2.95 5.64 -6.35
CA TYR A 133 -1.58 5.91 -5.92
C TYR A 133 -1.25 5.12 -4.65
N ALA A 134 0.03 4.97 -4.34
CA ALA A 134 0.50 4.34 -3.12
C ALA A 134 1.62 5.15 -2.47
N TYR A 135 1.71 5.04 -1.15
CA TYR A 135 2.86 5.51 -0.40
C TYR A 135 3.95 4.43 -0.37
N THR A 136 5.19 4.82 -0.55
CA THR A 136 6.35 3.92 -0.40
C THR A 136 6.51 3.48 1.06
N PRO A 137 7.29 2.42 1.35
CA PRO A 137 7.55 1.99 2.73
C PRO A 137 8.01 3.15 3.61
N GLY A 138 7.44 3.28 4.79
CA GLY A 138 7.70 4.44 5.64
C GLY A 138 6.99 4.35 6.99
N PRO A 139 6.80 5.50 7.65
CA PRO A 139 6.01 5.58 8.87
C PRO A 139 4.56 5.16 8.63
N SER A 140 3.70 5.34 9.59
CA SER A 140 2.36 4.74 9.70
C SER A 140 1.46 4.74 8.45
N TYR A 141 1.62 5.69 7.55
CA TYR A 141 0.91 5.76 6.25
C TYR A 141 1.70 5.12 5.09
N GLY A 142 2.97 4.80 5.31
CA GLY A 142 3.79 4.14 4.31
C GLY A 142 3.20 2.77 3.96
N GLY A 143 3.10 2.49 2.66
CA GLY A 143 2.47 1.27 2.17
C GLY A 143 0.96 1.37 1.91
N ASP A 144 0.29 2.46 2.33
CA ASP A 144 -1.13 2.65 2.03
C ASP A 144 -1.36 2.82 0.52
N VAL A 145 -2.34 2.10 -0.01
CA VAL A 145 -2.74 2.08 -1.42
C VAL A 145 -4.16 2.64 -1.55
N TRP A 146 -4.28 3.69 -2.32
CA TRP A 146 -5.53 4.40 -2.55
C TRP A 146 -6.00 4.27 -3.99
N LEU A 147 -7.17 3.66 -4.19
CA LEU A 147 -7.83 3.51 -5.48
C LEU A 147 -8.84 4.64 -5.68
N ASN A 148 -8.95 5.16 -6.90
CA ASN A 148 -9.85 6.27 -7.18
C ASN A 148 -11.31 5.81 -7.28
N THR A 149 -12.19 6.38 -6.44
CA THR A 149 -13.63 6.05 -6.42
C THR A 149 -14.37 6.44 -7.68
N ILE A 150 -13.87 7.40 -8.45
CA ILE A 150 -14.56 7.92 -9.63
C ILE A 150 -14.12 7.26 -10.95
N GLN A 151 -13.09 6.42 -10.91
CA GLN A 151 -12.58 5.73 -12.09
C GLN A 151 -13.28 4.37 -12.30
N PRO A 152 -14.12 4.22 -13.36
CA PRO A 152 -14.89 2.98 -13.56
C PRO A 152 -14.04 1.73 -13.66
N VAL A 153 -12.84 1.84 -14.23
CA VAL A 153 -11.92 0.70 -14.44
C VAL A 153 -11.37 0.12 -13.13
N VAL A 154 -11.26 0.93 -12.08
CA VAL A 154 -10.83 0.46 -10.75
C VAL A 154 -11.98 0.32 -9.76
N THR A 155 -13.18 0.81 -10.08
CA THR A 155 -14.37 0.63 -9.24
C THR A 155 -15.28 -0.48 -9.68
N GLY A 156 -15.17 -0.89 -10.94
CA GLY A 156 -15.99 -1.91 -11.58
C GLY A 156 -15.52 -3.35 -11.27
N ASN A 157 -15.85 -4.26 -12.16
CA ASN A 157 -15.56 -5.69 -12.00
C ASN A 157 -14.25 -6.14 -12.68
N ASP A 158 -13.42 -5.21 -13.15
CA ASP A 158 -12.19 -5.51 -13.89
C ASP A 158 -10.96 -5.75 -12.96
N PHE A 159 -11.23 -6.38 -11.83
CA PHE A 159 -10.20 -6.78 -10.86
C PHE A 159 -9.67 -8.20 -11.06
N ASN A 160 -10.25 -8.98 -11.95
CA ASN A 160 -9.74 -10.31 -12.26
C ASN A 160 -8.34 -10.24 -12.88
N VAL A 161 -7.57 -11.30 -12.69
CA VAL A 161 -6.20 -11.41 -13.25
C VAL A 161 -6.22 -11.15 -14.75
N GLY A 162 -5.39 -10.19 -15.18
CA GLY A 162 -5.32 -9.71 -16.56
C GLY A 162 -6.21 -8.49 -16.86
N GLY A 163 -7.14 -8.14 -15.98
CA GLY A 163 -7.93 -6.92 -16.08
C GLY A 163 -7.15 -5.66 -15.67
N PHE A 164 -7.61 -4.50 -16.10
CA PHE A 164 -6.94 -3.22 -15.82
C PHE A 164 -6.92 -2.90 -14.32
N GLY A 165 -8.02 -3.15 -13.60
CA GLY A 165 -8.07 -2.94 -12.15
C GLY A 165 -7.07 -3.83 -11.41
N TYR A 166 -6.85 -5.07 -11.88
CA TYR A 166 -5.81 -5.94 -11.32
C TYR A 166 -4.40 -5.42 -11.62
N GLN A 167 -4.14 -4.96 -12.84
CA GLN A 167 -2.85 -4.36 -13.21
C GLN A 167 -2.56 -3.13 -12.36
N THR A 168 -3.57 -2.27 -12.13
CA THR A 168 -3.45 -1.12 -11.22
C THR A 168 -3.07 -1.58 -9.80
N LEU A 169 -3.74 -2.61 -9.25
CA LEU A 169 -3.38 -3.15 -7.94
C LEU A 169 -1.94 -3.65 -7.89
N VAL A 170 -1.50 -4.44 -8.87
CA VAL A 170 -0.12 -4.94 -8.93
C VAL A 170 0.89 -3.78 -8.99
N HIS A 171 0.59 -2.75 -9.77
CA HIS A 171 1.42 -1.55 -9.91
C HIS A 171 1.56 -0.80 -8.58
N GLU A 172 0.43 -0.44 -7.95
CA GLU A 172 0.44 0.32 -6.70
C GLU A 172 1.04 -0.48 -5.53
N LEU A 173 0.79 -1.79 -5.49
CA LEU A 173 1.43 -2.65 -4.51
C LEU A 173 2.95 -2.73 -4.73
N GLY A 174 3.43 -2.58 -5.96
CA GLY A 174 4.86 -2.41 -6.25
C GLY A 174 5.44 -1.17 -5.55
N HIS A 175 4.75 -0.03 -5.62
CA HIS A 175 5.14 1.19 -4.92
C HIS A 175 5.10 0.99 -3.40
N ALA A 176 4.02 0.40 -2.88
CA ALA A 176 3.87 0.07 -1.46
C ALA A 176 4.98 -0.87 -0.95
N LEU A 177 5.59 -1.65 -1.82
CA LEU A 177 6.72 -2.53 -1.51
C LEU A 177 8.09 -1.87 -1.71
N GLY A 178 8.16 -0.67 -2.26
CA GLY A 178 9.39 0.11 -2.40
C GLY A 178 9.91 0.27 -3.83
N LEU A 179 9.08 -0.01 -4.83
CA LEU A 179 9.43 0.29 -6.22
C LEU A 179 9.06 1.73 -6.59
N ALA A 180 9.76 2.30 -7.55
CA ALA A 180 9.52 3.62 -8.13
C ALA A 180 9.27 3.50 -9.63
N HIS A 181 8.78 4.58 -10.24
CA HIS A 181 8.78 4.70 -11.69
C HIS A 181 10.22 4.90 -12.19
N PRO A 182 10.61 4.31 -13.31
CA PRO A 182 11.90 4.60 -13.94
C PRO A 182 11.90 6.06 -14.42
N TYR A 183 13.06 6.72 -14.29
CA TYR A 183 13.30 8.07 -14.79
C TYR A 183 13.58 8.06 -16.28
#